data_8ce1a827d6543d3195eba49c5231b971
#
_entry.id   8ce1a827d6543d3195eba49c5231b971
#
_cell.length_a   1.000
_cell.length_b   1.000
_cell.length_c   1.000
_cell.angle_alpha   90.00
_cell.angle_beta   90.00
_cell.angle_gamma   90.00
#
_symmetry.space_group_name_H-M   'P 1'
#
loop_
_entity.id
_entity.type
_entity.pdbx_description
1 polymer ?
#
loop_
_entity_poly.entity_id
_entity_poly.type
_entity_poly.pdbx_seq_one_letter_code
_entity_poly.pdbx_strand_id
1 'polypeptide(L)'
;MKTTAIVIDDDYDNVETFSDLLENHQISVIGKGYNGREAIDLYSKHSPDVVFVDVLMPESSGFHAIRNIKKINDKARIVAVTADLTESTKEKLINLKIHGIVYKPFDVKEILNLVNN
;
A
#
# COMPACT_ATOMS: atom_id res chain seq x y z
N MET A 1 18.44 -5.03 -8.92
CA MET A 1 17.57 -5.81 -8.01
C MET A 1 16.13 -5.36 -8.19
N LYS A 2 15.19 -6.31 -8.09
CA LYS A 2 13.78 -5.96 -8.16
C LYS A 2 13.33 -5.23 -6.91
N THR A 3 12.48 -4.24 -7.08
CA THR A 3 11.77 -3.60 -5.97
C THR A 3 10.85 -4.63 -5.32
N THR A 4 10.87 -4.71 -4.00
CA THR A 4 9.99 -5.60 -3.25
C THR A 4 8.78 -4.84 -2.73
N ALA A 5 7.63 -5.52 -2.68
CA ALA A 5 6.39 -4.90 -2.24
C ALA A 5 5.54 -5.88 -1.42
N ILE A 6 4.71 -5.32 -0.55
CA ILE A 6 3.59 -6.06 0.03
C ILE A 6 2.30 -5.37 -0.42
N VAL A 7 1.24 -6.16 -0.56
CA VAL A 7 -0.06 -5.68 -1.04
C VAL A 7 -1.12 -5.99 0.01
N ILE A 8 -1.85 -4.96 0.42
CA ILE A 8 -2.83 -5.05 1.51
C ILE A 8 -4.19 -4.54 1.03
N ASP A 9 -5.18 -5.42 1.04
CA ASP A 9 -6.57 -5.10 0.69
C ASP A 9 -7.44 -6.20 1.28
N ASP A 10 -8.60 -5.87 1.82
CA ASP A 10 -9.49 -6.88 2.40
C ASP A 10 -10.19 -7.75 1.37
N ASP A 11 -10.14 -7.37 0.09
CA ASP A 11 -10.69 -8.16 -1.02
C ASP A 11 -9.60 -9.04 -1.62
N TYR A 12 -9.78 -10.37 -1.48
CA TYR A 12 -8.81 -11.35 -1.98
C TYR A 12 -8.54 -11.18 -3.48
N ASP A 13 -9.58 -10.99 -4.28
CA ASP A 13 -9.42 -10.88 -5.74
C ASP A 13 -8.65 -9.62 -6.11
N ASN A 14 -8.88 -8.51 -5.40
CA ASN A 14 -8.12 -7.28 -5.62
C ASN A 14 -6.65 -7.48 -5.31
N VAL A 15 -6.32 -8.18 -4.22
CA VAL A 15 -4.93 -8.47 -3.87
C VAL A 15 -4.26 -9.27 -4.98
N GLU A 16 -4.93 -10.32 -5.47
CA GLU A 16 -4.35 -11.18 -6.52
C GLU A 16 -4.18 -10.42 -7.83
N THR A 17 -5.18 -9.68 -8.25
CA THR A 17 -5.13 -8.90 -9.49
C THR A 17 -4.03 -7.84 -9.44
N PHE A 18 -3.96 -7.09 -8.34
CA PHE A 18 -2.96 -6.04 -8.18
C PHE A 18 -1.55 -6.63 -8.10
N SER A 19 -1.41 -7.75 -7.38
CA SER A 19 -0.12 -8.43 -7.27
C SER A 19 0.39 -8.92 -8.63
N ASP A 20 -0.50 -9.50 -9.45
CA ASP A 20 -0.13 -9.92 -10.80
C ASP A 20 0.31 -8.74 -11.66
N LEU A 21 -0.39 -7.61 -11.54
CA LEU A 21 -0.01 -6.39 -12.25
C LEU A 21 1.41 -5.94 -11.86
N LEU A 22 1.71 -5.93 -10.57
CA LEU A 22 3.04 -5.55 -10.09
C LEU A 22 4.11 -6.51 -10.58
N GLU A 23 3.87 -7.81 -10.50
CA GLU A 23 4.83 -8.82 -10.94
C GLU A 23 5.11 -8.70 -12.44
N ASN A 24 4.10 -8.37 -13.23
CA ASN A 24 4.28 -8.16 -14.67
C ASN A 24 5.13 -6.93 -14.98
N HIS A 25 5.34 -6.04 -14.02
CA HIS A 25 6.13 -4.82 -14.18
C HIS A 25 7.39 -4.82 -13.32
N GLN A 26 7.91 -6.01 -13.02
CA GLN A 26 9.20 -6.19 -12.35
C GLN A 26 9.21 -5.71 -10.89
N ILE A 27 8.06 -5.75 -10.21
CA ILE A 27 7.95 -5.49 -8.78
C ILE A 27 7.64 -6.83 -8.12
N SER A 28 8.50 -7.27 -7.22
CA SER A 28 8.37 -8.57 -6.56
C SER A 28 7.43 -8.46 -5.36
N VAL A 29 6.28 -9.11 -5.42
CA VAL A 29 5.31 -9.12 -4.32
C VAL A 29 5.71 -10.22 -3.33
N ILE A 30 6.25 -9.82 -2.19
CA ILE A 30 6.78 -10.76 -1.19
C ILE A 30 5.83 -11.01 -0.04
N GLY A 31 4.69 -10.32 -0.01
CA GLY A 31 3.67 -10.58 1.00
C GLY A 31 2.33 -10.03 0.58
N LYS A 32 1.27 -10.74 0.98
CA LYS A 32 -0.12 -10.36 0.72
C LYS A 32 -0.87 -10.38 2.03
N GLY A 33 -1.55 -9.31 2.36
CA GLY A 33 -2.30 -9.19 3.61
C GLY A 33 -3.70 -8.66 3.36
N TYR A 34 -4.60 -8.96 4.28
CA TYR A 34 -6.03 -8.72 4.08
C TYR A 34 -6.63 -7.85 5.18
N ASN A 35 -5.79 -7.35 6.07
CA ASN A 35 -6.20 -6.41 7.11
C ASN A 35 -4.97 -5.67 7.65
N GLY A 36 -5.22 -4.69 8.52
CA GLY A 36 -4.15 -3.85 9.05
C GLY A 36 -3.14 -4.60 9.89
N ARG A 37 -3.58 -5.59 10.65
CA ARG A 37 -2.67 -6.38 11.48
C ARG A 37 -1.70 -7.21 10.63
N GLU A 38 -2.22 -7.84 9.58
CA GLU A 38 -1.38 -8.59 8.67
C GLU A 38 -0.37 -7.70 7.96
N ALA A 39 -0.78 -6.47 7.62
CA ALA A 39 0.13 -5.49 7.03
C ALA A 39 1.32 -5.19 7.95
N ILE A 40 1.04 -4.97 9.24
CA ILE A 40 2.06 -4.65 10.22
C ILE A 40 3.02 -5.84 10.39
N ASP A 41 2.47 -7.06 10.51
CA ASP A 41 3.26 -8.27 10.66
C ASP A 41 4.16 -8.51 9.44
N LEU A 42 3.60 -8.34 8.24
CA LEU A 42 4.35 -8.50 6.99
C LEU A 42 5.47 -7.46 6.87
N TYR A 43 5.20 -6.22 7.25
CA TYR A 43 6.22 -5.18 7.21
C TYR A 43 7.35 -5.49 8.18
N SER A 44 7.01 -5.89 9.40
CA SER A 44 8.00 -6.24 10.42
C SER A 44 8.89 -7.40 9.98
N LYS A 45 8.30 -8.38 9.29
CA LYS A 45 9.01 -9.58 8.85
C LYS A 45 9.88 -9.33 7.63
N HIS A 46 9.40 -8.56 6.67
CA HIS A 46 10.02 -8.47 5.33
C HIS A 46 10.70 -7.13 5.03
N SER A 47 10.34 -6.06 5.70
CA SER A 47 10.83 -4.70 5.40
C SER A 47 10.84 -4.43 3.89
N PRO A 48 9.69 -4.51 3.21
CA PRO A 48 9.64 -4.33 1.76
C PRO A 48 10.03 -2.91 1.36
N ASP A 49 10.41 -2.74 0.10
CA ASP A 49 10.74 -1.41 -0.42
C ASP A 49 9.52 -0.51 -0.49
N VAL A 50 8.32 -1.08 -0.76
CA VAL A 50 7.09 -0.31 -0.85
C VAL A 50 5.91 -1.12 -0.31
N VAL A 51 4.96 -0.41 0.33
CA VAL A 51 3.72 -0.98 0.85
C VAL A 51 2.56 -0.38 0.04
N PHE A 52 1.76 -1.23 -0.58
CA PHE A 52 0.51 -0.80 -1.22
C PHE A 52 -0.65 -1.19 -0.32
N VAL A 53 -1.40 -0.22 0.13
CA VAL A 53 -2.50 -0.45 1.06
C VAL A 53 -3.78 0.24 0.61
N ASP A 54 -4.89 -0.52 0.58
CA ASP A 54 -6.22 0.05 0.40
C ASP A 54 -6.66 0.61 1.75
N VAL A 55 -7.06 1.88 1.77
CA VAL A 55 -7.50 2.51 3.03
C VAL A 55 -8.98 2.30 3.30
N LEU A 56 -9.76 1.87 2.29
CA LEU A 56 -11.18 1.54 2.47
C LEU A 56 -11.35 0.11 2.97
N MET A 57 -10.80 -0.16 4.15
CA MET A 57 -10.96 -1.44 4.83
C MET A 57 -11.76 -1.25 6.11
N PRO A 58 -12.48 -2.31 6.57
CA PRO A 58 -13.27 -2.20 7.80
C PRO A 58 -12.46 -1.69 8.99
N GLU A 59 -13.12 -0.96 9.87
CA GLU A 59 -12.57 -0.49 11.15
C GLU A 59 -11.34 0.42 10.99
N SER A 60 -11.25 1.14 9.87
CA SER A 60 -10.12 2.01 9.55
C SER A 60 -8.78 1.27 9.58
N SER A 61 -8.80 0.00 9.24
CA SER A 61 -7.65 -0.90 9.31
C SER A 61 -6.47 -0.42 8.46
N GLY A 62 -6.76 0.21 7.30
CA GLY A 62 -5.70 0.77 6.45
C GLY A 62 -4.93 1.91 7.12
N PHE A 63 -5.64 2.84 7.76
CA PHE A 63 -5.00 3.94 8.49
C PHE A 63 -4.21 3.42 9.70
N HIS A 64 -4.77 2.43 10.40
CA HIS A 64 -4.08 1.79 11.52
C HIS A 64 -2.76 1.16 11.07
N ALA A 65 -2.80 0.44 9.94
CA ALA A 65 -1.60 -0.16 9.36
C ALA A 65 -0.55 0.90 9.04
N ILE A 66 -0.95 1.97 8.37
CA ILE A 66 -0.02 3.04 7.99
C ILE A 66 0.64 3.65 9.21
N ARG A 67 -0.14 4.02 10.22
CA ARG A 67 0.40 4.62 11.45
C ARG A 67 1.41 3.70 12.13
N ASN A 68 1.11 2.42 12.21
CA ASN A 68 1.98 1.47 12.91
C ASN A 68 3.22 1.12 12.10
N ILE A 69 3.12 1.03 10.78
CA ILE A 69 4.29 0.83 9.92
C ILE A 69 5.23 2.04 10.05
N LYS A 70 4.68 3.25 10.08
CA LYS A 70 5.49 4.47 10.26
C LYS A 70 6.19 4.51 11.61
N LYS A 71 5.61 3.88 12.64
CA LYS A 71 6.29 3.76 13.94
C LYS A 71 7.46 2.78 13.88
N ILE A 72 7.37 1.74 13.06
CA ILE A 72 8.47 0.78 12.85
C ILE A 72 9.59 1.45 12.05
N ASN A 73 9.22 2.17 11.00
CA ASN A 73 10.16 2.86 10.13
C ASN A 73 9.48 4.12 9.58
N ASP A 74 9.87 5.28 10.06
CA ASP A 74 9.26 6.56 9.63
C ASP A 74 9.58 6.90 8.18
N LYS A 75 10.54 6.22 7.57
CA LYS A 75 10.91 6.37 6.16
C LYS A 75 10.27 5.32 5.25
N ALA A 76 9.36 4.50 5.80
CA ALA A 76 8.67 3.49 5.01
C ALA A 76 7.95 4.14 3.82
N ARG A 77 8.10 3.55 2.64
CA ARG A 77 7.44 4.03 1.44
C ARG A 77 6.08 3.35 1.35
N ILE A 78 5.04 4.12 1.64
CA ILE A 78 3.65 3.64 1.66
C ILE A 78 2.87 4.35 0.56
N VAL A 79 2.23 3.57 -0.29
CA VAL A 79 1.35 4.05 -1.34
C VAL A 79 -0.07 3.61 -1.00
N ALA A 80 -0.95 4.57 -0.78
CA ALA A 80 -2.37 4.27 -0.57
C ALA A 80 -3.04 4.11 -1.93
N VAL A 81 -3.83 3.05 -2.08
CA VAL A 81 -4.61 2.79 -3.30
C VAL A 81 -6.07 2.81 -2.87
N THR A 82 -6.87 3.75 -3.38
CA THR A 82 -8.21 3.94 -2.87
C THR A 82 -9.19 4.46 -3.91
N ALA A 83 -10.46 4.08 -3.76
CA ALA A 83 -11.57 4.65 -4.52
C ALA A 83 -12.21 5.86 -3.81
N ASP A 84 -11.77 6.17 -2.59
CA ASP A 84 -12.31 7.28 -1.81
C ASP A 84 -11.68 8.60 -2.23
N LEU A 85 -12.49 9.46 -2.86
CA LEU A 85 -12.06 10.77 -3.36
C LEU A 85 -12.35 11.92 -2.39
N THR A 86 -12.74 11.61 -1.14
CA THR A 86 -13.09 12.66 -0.19
C THR A 86 -11.85 13.42 0.29
N GLU A 87 -12.05 14.73 0.57
CA GLU A 87 -10.97 15.56 1.12
C GLU A 87 -10.55 15.05 2.51
N SER A 88 -11.48 14.52 3.29
CA SER A 88 -11.17 13.99 4.63
C SER A 88 -10.13 12.86 4.56
N THR A 89 -10.31 11.90 3.66
CA THR A 89 -9.36 10.81 3.47
C THR A 89 -8.03 11.34 2.96
N LYS A 90 -8.08 12.24 1.97
CA LYS A 90 -6.86 12.84 1.40
C LYS A 90 -6.04 13.56 2.47
N GLU A 91 -6.68 14.38 3.30
CA GLU A 91 -6.00 15.10 4.36
C GLU A 91 -5.35 14.17 5.38
N LYS A 92 -6.05 13.10 5.78
CA LYS A 92 -5.49 12.10 6.69
C LYS A 92 -4.24 11.45 6.12
N LEU A 93 -4.28 11.10 4.83
CA LEU A 93 -3.13 10.46 4.16
C LEU A 93 -1.95 11.43 4.04
N ILE A 94 -2.21 12.68 3.68
CA ILE A 94 -1.16 13.70 3.60
C ILE A 94 -0.52 13.92 4.96
N ASN A 95 -1.33 13.98 6.03
CA ASN A 95 -0.83 14.17 7.38
C ASN A 95 0.03 13.00 7.87
N LEU A 96 -0.20 11.81 7.33
CA LEU A 96 0.62 10.64 7.65
C LEU A 96 1.94 10.61 6.88
N LYS A 97 2.14 11.56 5.97
CA LYS A 97 3.39 11.71 5.19
C LYS A 97 3.77 10.44 4.44
N ILE A 98 2.78 9.85 3.77
CA ILE A 98 3.00 8.66 2.94
C ILE A 98 3.67 9.05 1.62
N HIS A 99 4.18 8.04 0.91
CA HIS A 99 4.92 8.26 -0.34
C HIS A 99 4.03 8.73 -1.49
N GLY A 100 2.81 8.23 -1.56
CA GLY A 100 1.88 8.64 -2.61
C GLY A 100 0.49 8.07 -2.44
N ILE A 101 -0.45 8.61 -3.21
CA ILE A 101 -1.84 8.19 -3.25
C ILE A 101 -2.20 7.89 -4.70
N VAL A 102 -2.77 6.72 -4.94
CA VAL A 102 -3.26 6.32 -6.25
C VAL A 102 -4.76 6.09 -6.15
N TYR A 103 -5.53 6.76 -6.99
CA TYR A 103 -6.98 6.65 -6.99
C TYR A 103 -7.45 5.61 -8.01
N LYS A 104 -8.40 4.77 -7.60
CA LYS A 104 -9.02 3.79 -8.50
C LYS A 104 -10.09 4.45 -9.36
N PRO A 105 -10.21 4.14 -10.65
CA PRO A 105 -9.29 3.31 -11.43
C PRO A 105 -8.00 4.06 -11.75
N PHE A 106 -6.91 3.33 -11.90
CA PHE A 106 -5.60 3.93 -12.13
C PHE A 106 -4.93 3.37 -13.39
N ASP A 107 -3.96 4.12 -13.92
CA ASP A 107 -3.04 3.65 -14.94
C ASP A 107 -1.80 3.10 -14.24
N VAL A 108 -1.28 1.98 -14.70
CA VAL A 108 -0.09 1.36 -14.11
C VAL A 108 1.10 2.32 -14.08
N LYS A 109 1.15 3.28 -15.00
CA LYS A 109 2.22 4.29 -15.03
C LYS A 109 2.27 5.12 -13.75
N GLU A 110 1.11 5.39 -13.12
CA GLU A 110 1.06 6.12 -11.85
C GLU A 110 1.79 5.35 -10.76
N ILE A 111 1.56 4.03 -10.72
CA ILE A 111 2.22 3.13 -9.78
C ILE A 111 3.74 3.12 -10.02
N LEU A 112 4.14 2.94 -11.28
CA LEU A 112 5.56 2.83 -11.64
C LEU A 112 6.31 4.13 -11.35
N ASN A 113 5.68 5.28 -11.59
CA ASN A 113 6.29 6.57 -11.28
C ASN A 113 6.56 6.72 -9.79
N LEU A 114 5.63 6.29 -8.93
CA LEU A 114 5.80 6.35 -7.48
C LEU A 114 6.89 5.39 -6.99
N VAL A 115 6.95 4.20 -7.57
CA VAL A 115 7.93 3.18 -7.18
C VAL A 115 9.34 3.60 -7.58
N ASN A 116 9.49 4.22 -8.75
CA ASN A 116 10.79 4.59 -9.30
C ASN A 116 11.31 5.95 -8.80
N ASN A 117 10.51 6.65 -8.04
CA ASN A 117 10.89 7.90 -7.42
C ASN A 117 11.04 7.71 -5.90
#